data_418cdae4597791b87114377fbaef9897
#
_entry.id   418cdae4597791b87114377fbaef9897
#
_cell.length_a   1.000
_cell.length_b   1.000
_cell.length_c   1.000
_cell.angle_alpha   90.00
_cell.angle_beta   90.00
_cell.angle_gamma   90.00
#
_symmetry.space_group_name_H-M   'P 1'
#
loop_
_entity.id
_entity.type
_entity.pdbx_description
1 polymer ?
#
loop_
_entity_poly.entity_id
_entity_poly.type
_entity_poly.pdbx_seq_one_letter_code
_entity_poly.pdbx_strand_id
1 'polypeptide(L)'
;MNKGRRMSAWQRFWHVSDPALRDAGIAGERLIARYRLGAALLLFGLPVRMVLLDSGAVENWVGFTISLAGVLSGLFFLWLTHRDTVLAWTGFAASLLDVSFVTVGLGAFVVLGVPQIAVNSRVVYEVYFLCLAATCLRYDRRICFVTGVVAVLQYTLIVAWAGSTLSSAPAWADAAYGRFDIQDQVGRIVMLAIATCISFAIVLRVQQLRVLSVRDRLTGLMIRGHFDERLGEAFERARRSGEPLAVAMIDLDHFKSFNDRFGHGVGDMVLAAVSQAIGQLVRAEDVVGRYGGEEVIVMLPGLDLARATERMDRIRLAISEVHVPLDGVIDRAARKPPDLFGDSRTGPARPALTCSIGVASWPEDSAEAHQALVYCADSRLLSAKSEGRNRVVSSAGCTDEFVSLGVAN
;
A
#
# COMPACT_ATOMS: atom_id res chain seq x y z
N MET A 1 3.96 19.50 31.14
CA MET A 1 2.63 18.88 30.92
C MET A 1 2.15 19.26 29.52
N ASN A 2 2.42 18.46 28.53
CA ASN A 2 1.99 18.71 27.14
C ASN A 2 0.90 17.67 26.81
N LYS A 3 -0.37 18.08 26.93
CA LYS A 3 -1.51 17.23 26.56
C LYS A 3 -1.48 17.04 25.03
N GLY A 4 -1.01 15.90 24.56
CA GLY A 4 -1.13 15.49 23.17
C GLY A 4 -2.59 15.61 22.71
N ARG A 5 -2.89 16.61 21.87
CA ARG A 5 -4.20 16.79 21.24
C ARG A 5 -4.52 15.51 20.45
N ARG A 6 -5.44 14.70 20.95
CA ARG A 6 -6.02 13.59 20.16
C ARG A 6 -6.69 14.20 18.92
N MET A 7 -6.19 13.87 17.77
CA MET A 7 -6.81 14.27 16.49
C MET A 7 -8.29 13.86 16.48
N SER A 8 -9.18 14.76 16.04
CA SER A 8 -10.60 14.46 15.88
C SER A 8 -10.80 13.34 14.84
N ALA A 9 -11.97 12.66 14.89
CA ALA A 9 -12.31 11.64 13.89
C ALA A 9 -12.26 12.20 12.46
N TRP A 10 -12.68 13.45 12.29
CA TRP A 10 -12.63 14.20 11.04
C TRP A 10 -11.19 14.46 10.57
N GLN A 11 -10.29 14.91 11.45
CA GLN A 11 -8.87 15.09 11.12
C GLN A 11 -8.21 13.76 10.75
N ARG A 12 -8.55 12.66 11.43
CA ARG A 12 -8.06 11.30 11.09
C ARG A 12 -8.59 10.81 9.75
N PHE A 13 -9.82 11.18 9.35
CA PHE A 13 -10.37 10.84 8.04
C PHE A 13 -9.57 11.50 6.91
N TRP A 14 -9.18 12.79 7.06
CA TRP A 14 -8.45 13.55 6.06
C TRP A 14 -6.93 13.39 6.14
N HIS A 15 -6.40 12.76 7.19
CA HIS A 15 -4.98 12.48 7.25
C HIS A 15 -4.59 11.48 6.16
N VAL A 16 -3.52 11.82 5.43
CA VAL A 16 -2.99 10.96 4.36
C VAL A 16 -2.59 9.63 4.98
N SER A 17 -3.22 8.57 4.54
CA SER A 17 -2.84 7.21 4.91
C SER A 17 -1.46 6.89 4.34
N ASP A 18 -0.74 6.03 5.02
CA ASP A 18 0.51 5.34 4.71
C ASP A 18 1.12 5.64 3.31
N PRO A 19 2.39 6.12 3.24
CA PRO A 19 3.11 6.34 1.98
C PRO A 19 3.13 5.13 1.04
N ALA A 20 3.18 3.90 1.57
CA ALA A 20 3.08 2.68 0.79
C ALA A 20 1.77 2.54 0.02
N LEU A 21 0.67 3.08 0.59
CA LEU A 21 -0.61 3.17 -0.14
C LEU A 21 -0.53 4.19 -1.27
N ARG A 22 0.32 5.19 -1.15
CA ARG A 22 0.53 6.21 -2.17
C ARG A 22 1.29 5.65 -3.38
N ASP A 23 2.35 4.87 -3.15
CA ASP A 23 3.13 4.25 -4.24
C ASP A 23 2.35 3.13 -4.91
N ALA A 24 1.62 2.31 -4.13
CA ALA A 24 0.66 1.37 -4.68
C ALA A 24 -0.47 2.08 -5.46
N GLY A 25 -0.85 3.31 -5.06
CA GLY A 25 -1.77 4.17 -5.78
C GLY A 25 -1.24 4.62 -7.14
N ILE A 26 0.04 4.99 -7.24
CA ILE A 26 0.68 5.39 -8.51
C ILE A 26 0.75 4.21 -9.50
N ALA A 27 1.14 3.03 -9.02
CA ALA A 27 1.09 1.80 -9.82
C ALA A 27 -0.36 1.44 -10.22
N GLY A 28 -1.32 1.68 -9.31
CA GLY A 28 -2.76 1.51 -9.54
C GLY A 28 -3.30 2.45 -10.61
N GLU A 29 -2.83 3.70 -10.71
CA GLU A 29 -3.31 4.67 -11.71
C GLU A 29 -3.04 4.20 -13.15
N ARG A 30 -1.91 3.55 -13.43
CA ARG A 30 -1.63 2.94 -14.75
C ARG A 30 -2.61 1.82 -15.06
N LEU A 31 -2.92 0.99 -14.09
CA LEU A 31 -3.88 -0.10 -14.23
C LEU A 31 -5.29 0.45 -14.48
N ILE A 32 -5.72 1.45 -13.69
CA ILE A 32 -7.02 2.10 -13.82
C ILE A 32 -7.16 2.79 -15.18
N ALA A 33 -6.11 3.48 -15.64
CA ALA A 33 -6.12 4.13 -16.96
C ALA A 33 -6.31 3.12 -18.11
N ARG A 34 -5.71 1.92 -18.00
CA ARG A 34 -5.92 0.83 -18.98
C ARG A 34 -7.35 0.28 -18.94
N TYR A 35 -7.88 0.03 -17.74
CA TYR A 35 -9.27 -0.44 -17.59
C TYR A 35 -10.28 0.60 -18.06
N ARG A 36 -10.04 1.89 -17.76
CA ARG A 36 -10.87 3.00 -18.23
C ARG A 36 -10.93 3.05 -19.76
N LEU A 37 -9.78 2.97 -20.42
CA LEU A 37 -9.72 2.97 -21.88
C LEU A 37 -10.41 1.72 -22.46
N GLY A 38 -10.16 0.53 -21.89
CA GLY A 38 -10.84 -0.69 -22.33
C GLY A 38 -12.34 -0.63 -22.18
N ALA A 39 -12.86 -0.14 -21.06
CA ALA A 39 -14.30 0.05 -20.82
C ALA A 39 -14.88 1.10 -21.79
N ALA A 40 -14.19 2.23 -22.01
CA ALA A 40 -14.62 3.27 -22.95
C ALA A 40 -14.71 2.73 -24.39
N LEU A 41 -13.73 1.93 -24.83
CA LEU A 41 -13.72 1.30 -26.16
C LEU A 41 -14.88 0.30 -26.32
N LEU A 42 -15.15 -0.52 -25.31
CA LEU A 42 -16.26 -1.45 -25.33
C LEU A 42 -17.61 -0.73 -25.39
N LEU A 43 -17.79 0.29 -24.56
CA LEU A 43 -19.02 1.09 -24.54
C LEU A 43 -19.20 1.91 -25.81
N PHE A 44 -18.12 2.35 -26.47
CA PHE A 44 -18.16 3.10 -27.72
C PHE A 44 -18.77 2.30 -28.87
N GLY A 45 -18.66 0.97 -28.87
CA GLY A 45 -19.30 0.12 -29.85
C GLY A 45 -20.83 0.26 -29.93
N LEU A 46 -21.48 0.61 -28.82
CA LEU A 46 -22.95 0.76 -28.77
C LEU A 46 -23.44 1.98 -29.59
N PRO A 47 -22.99 3.22 -29.36
CA PRO A 47 -23.40 4.36 -30.16
C PRO A 47 -22.93 4.27 -31.61
N VAL A 48 -21.77 3.67 -31.90
CA VAL A 48 -21.35 3.38 -33.28
C VAL A 48 -22.42 2.55 -33.98
N ARG A 49 -22.87 1.45 -33.36
CA ARG A 49 -23.93 0.60 -33.93
C ARG A 49 -25.23 1.40 -34.13
N MET A 50 -25.60 2.27 -33.16
CA MET A 50 -26.84 3.07 -33.27
C MET A 50 -26.80 4.06 -34.43
N VAL A 51 -25.66 4.75 -34.63
CA VAL A 51 -25.48 5.66 -35.80
C VAL A 51 -25.48 4.91 -37.11
N LEU A 52 -24.95 3.68 -37.18
CA LEU A 52 -24.96 2.84 -38.37
C LEU A 52 -26.39 2.34 -38.73
N LEU A 53 -27.23 2.12 -37.72
CA LEU A 53 -28.63 1.66 -37.93
C LEU A 53 -29.57 2.81 -38.28
N ASP A 54 -29.39 3.97 -37.65
CA ASP A 54 -30.19 5.17 -37.90
C ASP A 54 -29.31 6.43 -37.73
N SER A 55 -28.77 6.87 -38.87
CA SER A 55 -27.96 8.08 -38.94
C SER A 55 -28.76 9.40 -38.92
N GLY A 56 -30.09 9.32 -39.06
CA GLY A 56 -30.97 10.48 -39.07
C GLY A 56 -31.31 11.00 -37.67
N ALA A 57 -31.21 10.17 -36.65
CA ALA A 57 -31.49 10.54 -35.27
C ALA A 57 -30.34 11.34 -34.64
N VAL A 58 -30.62 12.58 -34.23
CA VAL A 58 -29.61 13.49 -33.62
C VAL A 58 -29.05 12.90 -32.30
N GLU A 59 -29.92 12.24 -31.53
CA GLU A 59 -29.57 11.60 -30.26
C GLU A 59 -28.50 10.52 -30.41
N ASN A 60 -28.48 9.80 -31.56
CA ASN A 60 -27.43 8.80 -31.84
C ASN A 60 -26.06 9.45 -32.03
N TRP A 61 -26.00 10.58 -32.71
CA TRP A 61 -24.78 11.35 -32.88
C TRP A 61 -24.27 11.99 -31.58
N VAL A 62 -25.21 12.42 -30.71
CA VAL A 62 -24.83 12.90 -29.38
C VAL A 62 -24.24 11.78 -28.55
N GLY A 63 -24.87 10.60 -28.53
CA GLY A 63 -24.32 9.42 -27.88
C GLY A 63 -22.94 9.04 -28.43
N PHE A 64 -22.74 9.13 -29.74
CA PHE A 64 -21.46 8.88 -30.39
C PHE A 64 -20.38 9.89 -29.96
N THR A 65 -20.67 11.20 -30.02
CA THR A 65 -19.71 12.25 -29.67
C THR A 65 -19.30 12.19 -28.20
N ILE A 66 -20.24 11.92 -27.29
CA ILE A 66 -19.96 11.76 -25.86
C ILE A 66 -19.06 10.53 -25.63
N SER A 67 -19.42 9.39 -26.24
CA SER A 67 -18.61 8.18 -26.07
C SER A 67 -17.21 8.29 -26.69
N LEU A 68 -17.09 8.99 -27.83
CA LEU A 68 -15.79 9.32 -28.44
C LEU A 68 -14.94 10.18 -27.50
N ALA A 69 -15.55 11.22 -26.90
CA ALA A 69 -14.86 12.05 -25.91
C ALA A 69 -14.43 11.24 -24.68
N GLY A 70 -15.20 10.23 -24.27
CA GLY A 70 -14.80 9.26 -23.24
C GLY A 70 -13.56 8.46 -23.61
N VAL A 71 -13.47 7.96 -24.84
CA VAL A 71 -12.28 7.26 -25.37
C VAL A 71 -11.07 8.19 -25.38
N LEU A 72 -11.22 9.42 -25.88
CA LEU A 72 -10.16 10.43 -25.90
C LEU A 72 -9.68 10.80 -24.50
N SER A 73 -10.60 10.93 -23.53
CA SER A 73 -10.27 11.10 -22.12
C SER A 73 -9.48 9.92 -21.58
N GLY A 74 -9.88 8.68 -21.89
CA GLY A 74 -9.13 7.47 -21.51
C GLY A 74 -7.70 7.46 -22.06
N LEU A 75 -7.51 7.83 -23.33
CA LEU A 75 -6.18 7.96 -23.96
C LEU A 75 -5.35 9.06 -23.29
N PHE A 76 -5.95 10.22 -22.99
CA PHE A 76 -5.27 11.33 -22.31
C PHE A 76 -4.75 10.92 -20.94
N PHE A 77 -5.59 10.27 -20.11
CA PHE A 77 -5.15 9.80 -18.79
C PHE A 77 -4.12 8.67 -18.90
N LEU A 78 -4.24 7.77 -19.86
CA LEU A 78 -3.20 6.76 -20.10
C LEU A 78 -1.87 7.41 -20.47
N TRP A 79 -1.87 8.40 -21.36
CA TRP A 79 -0.67 9.17 -21.70
C TRP A 79 -0.09 9.92 -20.48
N LEU A 80 -0.95 10.52 -19.66
CA LEU A 80 -0.52 11.23 -18.45
C LEU A 80 0.18 10.31 -17.45
N THR A 81 -0.27 9.05 -17.31
CA THR A 81 0.34 8.06 -16.39
C THR A 81 1.70 7.53 -16.88
N HIS A 82 2.10 7.80 -18.13
CA HIS A 82 3.45 7.49 -18.62
C HIS A 82 4.47 8.60 -18.30
N ARG A 83 4.04 9.74 -17.83
CA ARG A 83 4.95 10.78 -17.35
C ARG A 83 5.28 10.53 -15.88
N ASP A 84 6.56 10.66 -15.51
CA ASP A 84 7.05 10.40 -14.14
C ASP A 84 6.51 11.38 -13.08
N THR A 85 5.73 12.39 -13.48
CA THR A 85 5.13 13.41 -12.61
C THR A 85 3.64 13.16 -12.41
N VAL A 86 3.25 12.03 -11.80
CA VAL A 86 1.87 11.82 -11.35
C VAL A 86 1.65 12.61 -10.06
N LEU A 87 0.96 13.73 -10.15
CA LEU A 87 0.63 14.57 -8.99
C LEU A 87 -0.37 13.85 -8.07
N ALA A 88 -0.22 14.02 -6.77
CA ALA A 88 -1.03 13.35 -5.75
C ALA A 88 -2.56 13.60 -5.88
N TRP A 89 -2.97 14.64 -6.60
CA TRP A 89 -4.38 14.99 -6.82
C TRP A 89 -4.98 14.38 -8.10
N THR A 90 -4.15 13.78 -8.99
CA THR A 90 -4.61 13.26 -10.30
C THR A 90 -5.67 12.18 -10.15
N GLY A 91 -5.51 11.26 -9.19
CA GLY A 91 -6.51 10.22 -8.92
C GLY A 91 -7.85 10.80 -8.48
N PHE A 92 -7.83 11.88 -7.67
CA PHE A 92 -9.02 12.58 -7.22
C PHE A 92 -9.74 13.27 -8.37
N ALA A 93 -9.00 14.06 -9.15
CA ALA A 93 -9.54 14.78 -10.32
C ALA A 93 -10.08 13.82 -11.37
N ALA A 94 -9.35 12.74 -11.66
CA ALA A 94 -9.77 11.72 -12.61
C ALA A 94 -11.08 11.06 -12.22
N SER A 95 -11.27 10.69 -10.93
CA SER A 95 -12.51 10.09 -10.45
C SER A 95 -13.70 11.05 -10.54
N LEU A 96 -13.50 12.32 -10.18
CA LEU A 96 -14.55 13.34 -10.30
C LEU A 96 -14.91 13.63 -11.74
N LEU A 97 -13.92 13.69 -12.63
CA LEU A 97 -14.14 13.88 -14.06
C LEU A 97 -14.94 12.71 -14.65
N ASP A 98 -14.68 11.46 -14.24
CA ASP A 98 -15.42 10.29 -14.73
C ASP A 98 -16.92 10.38 -14.45
N VAL A 99 -17.28 10.63 -13.19
CA VAL A 99 -18.72 10.74 -12.82
C VAL A 99 -19.35 11.99 -13.43
N SER A 100 -18.62 13.10 -13.52
CA SER A 100 -19.12 14.33 -14.14
C SER A 100 -19.30 14.18 -15.64
N PHE A 101 -18.45 13.38 -16.30
CA PHE A 101 -18.59 13.07 -17.72
C PHE A 101 -19.88 12.29 -18.02
N VAL A 102 -20.23 11.31 -17.18
CA VAL A 102 -21.51 10.58 -17.27
C VAL A 102 -22.67 11.56 -17.10
N THR A 103 -22.60 12.45 -16.12
CA THR A 103 -23.63 13.46 -15.84
C THR A 103 -23.81 14.41 -17.01
N VAL A 104 -22.73 14.91 -17.61
CA VAL A 104 -22.77 15.76 -18.80
C VAL A 104 -23.43 15.02 -19.97
N GLY A 105 -23.11 13.72 -20.13
CA GLY A 105 -23.74 12.88 -21.13
C GLY A 105 -25.25 12.77 -20.97
N LEU A 106 -25.72 12.52 -19.74
CA LEU A 106 -27.17 12.51 -19.45
C LEU A 106 -27.81 13.88 -19.66
N GLY A 107 -27.14 14.96 -19.21
CA GLY A 107 -27.63 16.33 -19.36
C GLY A 107 -27.78 16.77 -20.82
N ALA A 108 -26.91 16.29 -21.71
CA ALA A 108 -27.02 16.58 -23.15
C ALA A 108 -28.36 16.12 -23.74
N PHE A 109 -28.90 14.98 -23.31
CA PHE A 109 -30.23 14.52 -23.77
C PHE A 109 -31.37 15.38 -23.22
N VAL A 110 -31.23 15.94 -22.01
CA VAL A 110 -32.21 16.91 -21.49
C VAL A 110 -32.20 18.18 -22.32
N VAL A 111 -31.01 18.71 -22.69
CA VAL A 111 -30.87 19.90 -23.57
C VAL A 111 -31.48 19.66 -24.96
N LEU A 112 -31.33 18.45 -25.48
CA LEU A 112 -31.93 18.07 -26.77
C LEU A 112 -33.47 17.93 -26.73
N GLY A 113 -34.12 18.13 -25.58
CA GLY A 113 -35.54 18.02 -25.42
C GLY A 113 -36.06 16.56 -25.34
N VAL A 114 -35.17 15.60 -25.08
CA VAL A 114 -35.51 14.18 -24.89
C VAL A 114 -35.13 13.71 -23.51
N PRO A 115 -35.69 14.30 -22.42
CA PRO A 115 -35.31 13.99 -21.04
C PRO A 115 -35.55 12.52 -20.67
N GLN A 116 -36.44 11.80 -21.37
CA GLN A 116 -36.68 10.38 -21.15
C GLN A 116 -35.41 9.54 -21.35
N ILE A 117 -34.53 9.89 -22.29
CA ILE A 117 -33.25 9.17 -22.48
C ILE A 117 -32.36 9.36 -21.25
N ALA A 118 -32.29 10.57 -20.69
CA ALA A 118 -31.45 10.87 -19.53
C ALA A 118 -31.84 10.03 -18.30
N VAL A 119 -33.14 9.83 -18.07
CA VAL A 119 -33.66 9.15 -16.86
C VAL A 119 -33.92 7.66 -17.06
N ASN A 120 -34.17 7.20 -18.28
CA ASN A 120 -34.51 5.81 -18.56
C ASN A 120 -33.38 5.02 -19.24
N SER A 121 -32.24 5.69 -19.59
CA SER A 121 -31.08 4.99 -20.14
C SER A 121 -30.56 3.95 -19.16
N ARG A 122 -30.53 2.70 -19.64
CA ARG A 122 -29.95 1.58 -18.85
C ARG A 122 -28.44 1.55 -18.95
N VAL A 123 -27.88 1.97 -20.09
CA VAL A 123 -26.44 1.88 -20.32
C VAL A 123 -25.70 3.05 -19.67
N VAL A 124 -26.13 4.29 -19.91
CA VAL A 124 -25.38 5.48 -19.43
C VAL A 124 -25.42 5.59 -17.91
N TYR A 125 -26.58 5.30 -17.29
CA TYR A 125 -26.69 5.27 -15.84
C TYR A 125 -25.78 4.22 -15.20
N GLU A 126 -25.67 3.02 -15.79
CA GLU A 126 -24.84 1.92 -15.26
C GLU A 126 -23.34 2.29 -15.23
N VAL A 127 -22.89 3.24 -16.06
CA VAL A 127 -21.50 3.70 -16.07
C VAL A 127 -21.09 4.33 -14.73
N TYR A 128 -22.03 4.92 -13.96
CA TYR A 128 -21.74 5.40 -12.60
C TYR A 128 -21.16 4.30 -11.70
N PHE A 129 -21.70 3.08 -11.79
CA PHE A 129 -21.21 1.94 -11.00
C PHE A 129 -19.80 1.53 -11.41
N LEU A 130 -19.48 1.59 -12.71
CA LEU A 130 -18.12 1.33 -13.20
C LEU A 130 -17.13 2.39 -12.69
N CYS A 131 -17.55 3.67 -12.70
CA CYS A 131 -16.73 4.75 -12.14
C CYS A 131 -16.49 4.55 -10.64
N LEU A 132 -17.52 4.19 -9.85
CA LEU A 132 -17.39 3.91 -8.43
C LEU A 132 -16.49 2.69 -8.17
N ALA A 133 -16.66 1.60 -8.92
CA ALA A 133 -15.80 0.41 -8.79
C ALA A 133 -14.34 0.74 -9.08
N ALA A 134 -14.06 1.59 -10.08
CA ALA A 134 -12.70 2.04 -10.38
C ALA A 134 -12.06 2.80 -9.22
N THR A 135 -12.82 3.52 -8.39
CA THR A 135 -12.28 4.22 -7.20
C THR A 135 -11.73 3.25 -6.15
N CYS A 136 -12.27 2.02 -6.06
CA CYS A 136 -11.81 1.02 -5.11
C CYS A 136 -10.36 0.59 -5.38
N LEU A 137 -9.92 0.61 -6.64
CA LEU A 137 -8.57 0.25 -7.07
C LEU A 137 -7.51 1.29 -6.64
N ARG A 138 -7.93 2.48 -6.22
CA ARG A 138 -7.05 3.54 -5.69
C ARG A 138 -6.71 3.37 -4.22
N TYR A 139 -7.41 2.49 -3.51
CA TYR A 139 -7.24 2.24 -2.07
C TYR A 139 -7.33 3.50 -1.19
N ASP A 140 -7.89 4.61 -1.71
CA ASP A 140 -8.13 5.84 -0.93
C ASP A 140 -9.62 6.01 -0.62
N ARG A 141 -9.96 5.86 0.67
CA ARG A 141 -11.32 5.99 1.18
C ARG A 141 -11.95 7.35 0.89
N ARG A 142 -11.13 8.43 0.81
CA ARG A 142 -11.60 9.81 0.56
C ARG A 142 -12.07 9.95 -0.88
N ILE A 143 -11.29 9.43 -1.84
CA ILE A 143 -11.66 9.43 -3.26
C ILE A 143 -12.98 8.69 -3.44
N CYS A 144 -13.08 7.49 -2.86
CA CYS A 144 -14.27 6.66 -2.98
C CYS A 144 -15.52 7.36 -2.40
N PHE A 145 -15.41 7.94 -1.20
CA PHE A 145 -16.54 8.61 -0.54
C PHE A 145 -16.98 9.88 -1.29
N VAL A 146 -16.02 10.78 -1.60
CA VAL A 146 -16.35 12.05 -2.27
C VAL A 146 -16.90 11.81 -3.67
N THR A 147 -16.29 10.93 -4.46
CA THR A 147 -16.78 10.59 -5.80
C THR A 147 -18.19 10.01 -5.75
N GLY A 148 -18.46 9.13 -4.79
CA GLY A 148 -19.79 8.56 -4.63
C GLY A 148 -20.86 9.59 -4.23
N VAL A 149 -20.56 10.48 -3.27
CA VAL A 149 -21.45 11.57 -2.89
C VAL A 149 -21.71 12.50 -4.08
N VAL A 150 -20.67 12.87 -4.84
CA VAL A 150 -20.83 13.71 -6.03
C VAL A 150 -21.67 13.01 -7.09
N ALA A 151 -21.48 11.71 -7.33
CA ALA A 151 -22.31 10.96 -8.28
C ALA A 151 -23.78 10.97 -7.89
N VAL A 152 -24.11 10.71 -6.62
CA VAL A 152 -25.50 10.74 -6.11
C VAL A 152 -26.11 12.13 -6.27
N LEU A 153 -25.38 13.19 -5.91
CA LEU A 153 -25.86 14.57 -6.04
C LEU A 153 -26.08 14.96 -7.50
N GLN A 154 -25.14 14.67 -8.37
CA GLN A 154 -25.21 14.97 -9.80
C GLN A 154 -26.38 14.24 -10.46
N TYR A 155 -26.57 12.93 -10.18
CA TYR A 155 -27.68 12.19 -10.73
C TYR A 155 -29.03 12.70 -10.19
N THR A 156 -29.13 13.05 -8.91
CA THR A 156 -30.34 13.67 -8.34
C THR A 156 -30.69 14.97 -9.03
N LEU A 157 -29.68 15.81 -9.34
CA LEU A 157 -29.89 17.05 -10.09
C LEU A 157 -30.36 16.79 -11.53
N ILE A 158 -29.82 15.78 -12.21
CA ILE A 158 -30.29 15.38 -13.55
C ILE A 158 -31.75 14.92 -13.51
N VAL A 159 -32.15 14.11 -12.52
CA VAL A 159 -33.54 13.65 -12.37
C VAL A 159 -34.48 14.83 -12.13
N ALA A 160 -34.10 15.78 -11.25
CA ALA A 160 -34.89 16.98 -10.99
C ALA A 160 -35.01 17.86 -12.23
N TRP A 161 -33.93 18.07 -12.97
CA TRP A 161 -33.94 18.83 -14.21
C TRP A 161 -34.76 18.16 -15.31
N ALA A 162 -34.54 16.87 -15.57
CA ALA A 162 -35.35 16.11 -16.53
C ALA A 162 -36.83 16.13 -16.16
N GLY A 163 -37.19 15.96 -14.89
CA GLY A 163 -38.56 16.03 -14.40
C GLY A 163 -39.23 17.39 -14.69
N SER A 164 -38.49 18.51 -14.58
CA SER A 164 -39.00 19.85 -14.85
C SER A 164 -39.25 20.13 -16.35
N THR A 165 -38.61 19.38 -17.24
CA THR A 165 -38.70 19.57 -18.71
C THR A 165 -39.62 18.57 -19.41
N LEU A 166 -40.19 17.60 -18.69
CA LEU A 166 -41.03 16.55 -19.25
C LEU A 166 -42.28 17.09 -19.99
N SER A 167 -42.88 18.18 -19.51
CA SER A 167 -44.04 18.80 -20.14
C SER A 167 -43.75 19.35 -21.54
N SER A 168 -42.45 19.61 -21.83
CA SER A 168 -42.00 20.13 -23.14
C SER A 168 -41.49 19.01 -24.06
N ALA A 169 -41.45 17.76 -23.57
CA ALA A 169 -40.96 16.62 -24.34
C ALA A 169 -41.96 16.19 -25.42
N PRO A 170 -41.48 15.74 -26.58
CA PRO A 170 -42.35 15.27 -27.64
C PRO A 170 -43.06 13.97 -27.21
N ALA A 171 -44.36 13.85 -27.60
CA ALA A 171 -45.19 12.71 -27.20
C ALA A 171 -44.64 11.33 -27.64
N TRP A 172 -43.90 11.28 -28.74
CA TRP A 172 -43.26 10.05 -29.21
C TRP A 172 -42.16 9.54 -28.30
N ALA A 173 -41.53 10.43 -27.51
CA ALA A 173 -40.38 10.07 -26.64
C ALA A 173 -40.77 9.08 -25.55
N ASP A 174 -41.98 9.18 -24.99
CA ASP A 174 -42.50 8.21 -24.01
C ASP A 174 -42.69 6.80 -24.62
N ALA A 175 -43.10 6.73 -25.88
CA ALA A 175 -43.25 5.47 -26.57
C ALA A 175 -41.89 4.82 -26.94
N ALA A 176 -40.89 5.64 -27.28
CA ALA A 176 -39.57 5.18 -27.69
C ALA A 176 -38.67 4.83 -26.52
N TYR A 177 -38.70 5.64 -25.44
CA TYR A 177 -37.73 5.59 -24.35
C TYR A 177 -38.35 5.31 -22.97
N GLY A 178 -39.65 5.10 -22.90
CA GLY A 178 -40.39 4.83 -21.67
C GLY A 178 -40.80 6.12 -20.93
N ARG A 179 -41.81 5.97 -20.06
CA ARG A 179 -42.31 7.07 -19.24
C ARG A 179 -41.41 7.35 -18.06
N PHE A 180 -41.43 8.60 -17.62
CA PHE A 180 -40.77 8.98 -16.35
C PHE A 180 -41.59 8.42 -15.18
N ASP A 181 -40.93 7.63 -14.34
CA ASP A 181 -41.49 7.16 -13.06
C ASP A 181 -40.56 7.59 -11.92
N ILE A 182 -41.10 8.37 -10.99
CA ILE A 182 -40.35 8.87 -9.83
C ILE A 182 -39.91 7.73 -8.90
N GLN A 183 -40.64 6.62 -8.81
CA GLN A 183 -40.27 5.49 -7.96
C GLN A 183 -39.02 4.79 -8.52
N ASP A 184 -38.96 4.62 -9.85
CA ASP A 184 -37.76 4.09 -10.51
C ASP A 184 -36.54 4.99 -10.27
N GLN A 185 -36.72 6.31 -10.34
CA GLN A 185 -35.62 7.26 -10.12
C GLN A 185 -35.14 7.24 -8.66
N VAL A 186 -36.06 7.20 -7.69
CA VAL A 186 -35.72 7.03 -6.28
C VAL A 186 -34.95 5.72 -6.06
N GLY A 187 -35.43 4.62 -6.67
CA GLY A 187 -34.72 3.33 -6.63
C GLY A 187 -33.28 3.42 -7.15
N ARG A 188 -33.05 4.10 -8.27
CA ARG A 188 -31.72 4.32 -8.85
C ARG A 188 -30.82 5.15 -7.93
N ILE A 189 -31.34 6.25 -7.35
CA ILE A 189 -30.59 7.07 -6.40
C ILE A 189 -30.19 6.24 -5.17
N VAL A 190 -31.11 5.43 -4.63
CA VAL A 190 -30.83 4.54 -3.50
C VAL A 190 -29.78 3.50 -3.87
N MET A 191 -29.88 2.87 -5.05
CA MET A 191 -28.89 1.89 -5.52
C MET A 191 -27.50 2.52 -5.67
N LEU A 192 -27.40 3.74 -6.17
CA LEU A 192 -26.15 4.47 -6.31
C LEU A 192 -25.54 4.81 -4.93
N ALA A 193 -26.38 5.18 -3.96
CA ALA A 193 -25.96 5.42 -2.58
C ALA A 193 -25.46 4.11 -1.92
N ILE A 194 -26.16 2.99 -2.12
CA ILE A 194 -25.74 1.67 -1.63
C ILE A 194 -24.39 1.28 -2.27
N ALA A 195 -24.24 1.45 -3.58
CA ALA A 195 -22.98 1.16 -4.27
C ALA A 195 -21.80 2.01 -3.71
N THR A 196 -22.07 3.28 -3.39
CA THR A 196 -21.09 4.16 -2.73
C THR A 196 -20.69 3.60 -1.37
N CYS A 197 -21.64 3.19 -0.54
CA CYS A 197 -21.37 2.61 0.78
C CYS A 197 -20.58 1.30 0.67
N ILE A 198 -20.95 0.42 -0.28
CA ILE A 198 -20.24 -0.84 -0.51
C ILE A 198 -18.82 -0.58 -0.97
N SER A 199 -18.62 0.31 -1.94
CA SER A 199 -17.28 0.68 -2.44
C SER A 199 -16.40 1.24 -1.32
N PHE A 200 -16.95 2.11 -0.48
CA PHE A 200 -16.27 2.64 0.69
C PHE A 200 -15.89 1.55 1.71
N ALA A 201 -16.83 0.62 1.99
CA ALA A 201 -16.58 -0.50 2.91
C ALA A 201 -15.50 -1.44 2.38
N ILE A 202 -15.46 -1.72 1.06
CA ILE A 202 -14.41 -2.51 0.41
C ILE A 202 -13.04 -1.85 0.64
N VAL A 203 -12.92 -0.55 0.39
CA VAL A 203 -11.65 0.17 0.58
C VAL A 203 -11.22 0.14 2.04
N LEU A 204 -12.14 0.37 2.99
CA LEU A 204 -11.83 0.25 4.42
C LEU A 204 -11.33 -1.15 4.78
N ARG A 205 -11.97 -2.20 4.25
CA ARG A 205 -11.57 -3.58 4.52
C ARG A 205 -10.20 -3.90 3.96
N VAL A 206 -9.90 -3.47 2.75
CA VAL A 206 -8.58 -3.65 2.14
C VAL A 206 -7.49 -2.94 2.94
N GLN A 207 -7.76 -1.70 3.39
CA GLN A 207 -6.83 -0.97 4.26
C GLN A 207 -6.59 -1.70 5.59
N GLN A 208 -7.64 -2.26 6.23
CA GLN A 208 -7.50 -3.05 7.44
C GLN A 208 -6.67 -4.32 7.23
N LEU A 209 -6.91 -5.05 6.13
CA LEU A 209 -6.15 -6.26 5.81
C LEU A 209 -4.66 -5.97 5.58
N ARG A 210 -4.32 -4.84 4.99
CA ARG A 210 -2.92 -4.40 4.82
C ARG A 210 -2.24 -4.10 6.16
N VAL A 211 -2.94 -3.44 7.09
CA VAL A 211 -2.40 -3.19 8.44
C VAL A 211 -2.07 -4.49 9.16
N LEU A 212 -2.86 -5.55 8.94
CA LEU A 212 -2.57 -6.89 9.49
C LEU A 212 -1.34 -7.56 8.83
N SER A 213 -0.91 -7.11 7.66
CA SER A 213 0.26 -7.62 6.92
C SER A 213 1.55 -6.85 7.19
N VAL A 214 1.55 -5.85 8.09
CA VAL A 214 2.74 -5.04 8.43
C VAL A 214 3.71 -5.78 9.35
N ARG A 215 3.22 -6.76 10.09
CA ARG A 215 4.01 -7.53 11.05
C ARG A 215 4.11 -9.00 10.65
N ASP A 216 5.29 -9.54 10.81
CA ASP A 216 5.56 -10.97 10.68
C ASP A 216 4.82 -11.75 11.77
N ARG A 217 4.08 -12.80 11.38
CA ARG A 217 3.21 -13.55 12.31
C ARG A 217 3.97 -14.33 13.36
N LEU A 218 5.19 -14.76 13.07
CA LEU A 218 6.01 -15.55 13.97
C LEU A 218 6.68 -14.66 15.03
N THR A 219 7.30 -13.59 14.57
CA THR A 219 8.19 -12.74 15.41
C THR A 219 7.49 -11.49 15.94
N GLY A 220 6.37 -11.09 15.36
CA GLY A 220 5.71 -9.80 15.65
C GLY A 220 6.48 -8.57 15.16
N LEU A 221 7.66 -8.76 14.56
CA LEU A 221 8.48 -7.69 14.01
C LEU A 221 7.86 -7.13 12.72
N MET A 222 8.31 -5.95 12.30
CA MET A 222 7.89 -5.37 11.05
C MET A 222 8.42 -6.20 9.86
N ILE A 223 7.62 -6.39 8.81
CA ILE A 223 8.08 -7.05 7.58
C ILE A 223 9.03 -6.14 6.81
N ARG A 224 9.97 -6.74 6.03
CA ARG A 224 11.02 -6.04 5.29
C ARG A 224 10.49 -4.86 4.47
N GLY A 225 9.46 -5.06 3.63
CA GLY A 225 8.97 -3.99 2.75
C GLY A 225 8.49 -2.76 3.50
N HIS A 226 7.82 -2.94 4.64
CA HIS A 226 7.36 -1.83 5.46
C HIS A 226 8.48 -1.18 6.27
N PHE A 227 9.49 -1.97 6.68
CA PHE A 227 10.69 -1.45 7.32
C PHE A 227 11.47 -0.55 6.36
N ASP A 228 11.69 -0.97 5.11
CA ASP A 228 12.43 -0.21 4.10
C ASP A 228 11.76 1.15 3.81
N GLU A 229 10.43 1.18 3.74
CA GLU A 229 9.65 2.42 3.60
C GLU A 229 9.88 3.37 4.78
N ARG A 230 9.76 2.85 6.01
CA ARG A 230 9.97 3.63 7.23
C ARG A 230 11.41 4.14 7.36
N LEU A 231 12.37 3.33 6.94
CA LEU A 231 13.79 3.72 6.90
C LEU A 231 14.01 4.84 5.87
N GLY A 232 13.41 4.76 4.68
CA GLY A 232 13.49 5.82 3.68
C GLY A 232 12.98 7.16 4.20
N GLU A 233 11.82 7.16 4.88
CA GLU A 233 11.27 8.36 5.50
C GLU A 233 12.16 8.92 6.63
N ALA A 234 12.73 8.04 7.45
CA ALA A 234 13.60 8.43 8.55
C ALA A 234 14.91 9.01 8.01
N PHE A 235 15.47 8.43 6.95
CA PHE A 235 16.69 8.90 6.30
C PHE A 235 16.51 10.31 5.71
N GLU A 236 15.42 10.56 5.01
CA GLU A 236 15.10 11.88 4.47
C GLU A 236 14.88 12.93 5.58
N ARG A 237 14.34 12.53 6.72
CA ARG A 237 14.21 13.41 7.89
C ARG A 237 15.59 13.72 8.49
N ALA A 238 16.43 12.69 8.70
CA ALA A 238 17.79 12.82 9.20
C ALA A 238 18.61 13.79 8.34
N ARG A 239 18.58 13.62 7.01
CA ARG A 239 19.25 14.53 6.07
C ARG A 239 18.82 15.99 6.20
N ARG A 240 17.52 16.24 6.45
CA ARG A 240 17.00 17.61 6.60
C ARG A 240 17.29 18.22 7.96
N SER A 241 17.25 17.42 9.04
CA SER A 241 17.47 17.92 10.40
C SER A 241 18.94 17.94 10.81
N GLY A 242 19.80 17.19 10.12
CA GLY A 242 21.18 16.96 10.54
C GLY A 242 21.32 15.99 11.70
N GLU A 243 20.23 15.35 12.15
CA GLU A 243 20.27 14.36 13.23
C GLU A 243 20.79 13.01 12.72
N PRO A 244 21.63 12.31 13.50
CA PRO A 244 22.19 11.02 13.07
C PRO A 244 21.08 9.95 12.98
N LEU A 245 21.34 8.96 12.11
CA LEU A 245 20.47 7.79 11.92
C LEU A 245 21.34 6.56 11.75
N ALA A 246 21.22 5.58 12.64
CA ALA A 246 21.94 4.33 12.49
C ALA A 246 21.02 3.17 12.08
N VAL A 247 21.61 2.20 11.38
CA VAL A 247 20.99 0.93 10.99
C VAL A 247 21.90 -0.22 11.40
N ALA A 248 21.30 -1.28 11.94
CA ALA A 248 22.02 -2.50 12.30
C ALA A 248 21.37 -3.71 11.64
N MET A 249 22.18 -4.57 11.01
CA MET A 249 21.78 -5.87 10.50
C MET A 249 22.25 -6.96 11.47
N ILE A 250 21.37 -7.80 11.90
CA ILE A 250 21.56 -8.88 12.88
C ILE A 250 21.26 -10.21 12.21
N ASP A 251 22.10 -11.21 12.41
CA ASP A 251 21.88 -12.58 11.93
C ASP A 251 22.26 -13.59 13.02
N LEU A 252 21.43 -14.61 13.18
CA LEU A 252 21.66 -15.65 14.18
C LEU A 252 22.71 -16.66 13.71
N ASP A 253 23.80 -16.75 14.46
CA ASP A 253 24.94 -17.59 14.12
C ASP A 253 24.54 -19.10 14.09
N HIS A 254 24.87 -19.76 12.98
CA HIS A 254 24.61 -21.19 12.79
C HIS A 254 23.15 -21.63 12.89
N PHE A 255 22.20 -20.71 12.66
CA PHE A 255 20.76 -21.00 12.82
C PHE A 255 20.28 -22.14 11.93
N LYS A 256 20.81 -22.29 10.72
CA LYS A 256 20.52 -23.44 9.85
C LYS A 256 20.90 -24.77 10.52
N SER A 257 22.13 -24.85 11.07
CA SER A 257 22.62 -26.03 11.77
C SER A 257 21.79 -26.32 13.04
N PHE A 258 21.30 -25.27 13.69
CA PHE A 258 20.36 -25.38 14.78
C PHE A 258 19.04 -26.02 14.36
N ASN A 259 18.45 -25.53 13.25
CA ASN A 259 17.22 -26.10 12.68
C ASN A 259 17.38 -27.55 12.23
N ASP A 260 18.53 -27.87 11.60
CA ASP A 260 18.84 -29.24 11.17
C ASP A 260 18.93 -30.20 12.36
N ARG A 261 19.36 -29.72 13.53
CA ARG A 261 19.52 -30.51 14.76
C ARG A 261 18.22 -30.63 15.58
N PHE A 262 17.51 -29.49 15.78
CA PHE A 262 16.38 -29.44 16.72
C PHE A 262 15.01 -29.37 16.01
N GLY A 263 15.01 -29.17 14.68
CA GLY A 263 13.82 -29.03 13.87
C GLY A 263 13.32 -27.58 13.78
N HIS A 264 12.62 -27.26 12.67
CA HIS A 264 12.12 -25.91 12.39
C HIS A 264 11.18 -25.36 13.46
N GLY A 265 10.36 -26.21 14.11
CA GLY A 265 9.46 -25.74 15.16
C GLY A 265 10.18 -25.16 16.37
N VAL A 266 11.35 -25.73 16.74
CA VAL A 266 12.20 -25.16 17.80
C VAL A 266 12.90 -23.89 17.32
N GLY A 267 13.35 -23.86 16.08
CA GLY A 267 13.89 -22.66 15.47
C GLY A 267 12.89 -21.50 15.47
N ASP A 268 11.62 -21.77 15.17
CA ASP A 268 10.55 -20.77 15.22
C ASP A 268 10.35 -20.23 16.66
N MET A 269 10.41 -21.10 17.68
CA MET A 269 10.34 -20.67 19.09
C MET A 269 11.52 -19.77 19.45
N VAL A 270 12.72 -20.10 18.99
CA VAL A 270 13.94 -19.29 19.20
C VAL A 270 13.81 -17.93 18.52
N LEU A 271 13.39 -17.88 17.25
CA LEU A 271 13.16 -16.63 16.53
C LEU A 271 12.18 -15.71 17.25
N ALA A 272 11.07 -16.26 17.75
CA ALA A 272 10.09 -15.51 18.52
C ALA A 272 10.68 -14.98 19.84
N ALA A 273 11.43 -15.81 20.59
CA ALA A 273 12.06 -15.40 21.84
C ALA A 273 13.16 -14.33 21.64
N VAL A 274 14.00 -14.49 20.61
CA VAL A 274 15.01 -13.49 20.23
C VAL A 274 14.35 -12.18 19.85
N SER A 275 13.29 -12.22 19.04
CA SER A 275 12.55 -11.02 18.65
C SER A 275 11.94 -10.29 19.84
N GLN A 276 11.43 -11.02 20.82
CA GLN A 276 10.92 -10.47 22.07
C GLN A 276 12.05 -9.82 22.90
N ALA A 277 13.19 -10.46 23.01
CA ALA A 277 14.35 -9.93 23.73
C ALA A 277 14.84 -8.62 23.10
N ILE A 278 14.94 -8.57 21.76
CA ILE A 278 15.29 -7.32 21.04
C ILE A 278 14.23 -6.24 21.34
N GLY A 279 12.96 -6.57 21.26
CA GLY A 279 11.85 -5.64 21.49
C GLY A 279 11.83 -5.01 22.89
N GLN A 280 12.40 -5.67 23.91
CA GLN A 280 12.52 -5.15 25.27
C GLN A 280 13.70 -4.17 25.45
N LEU A 281 14.68 -4.18 24.55
CA LEU A 281 15.90 -3.40 24.64
C LEU A 281 15.93 -2.18 23.69
N VAL A 282 14.99 -2.12 22.74
CA VAL A 282 14.83 -0.99 21.84
C VAL A 282 13.88 0.06 22.43
N ARG A 283 14.03 1.32 22.03
CA ARG A 283 13.18 2.44 22.45
C ARG A 283 11.90 2.50 21.62
N ALA A 284 10.96 3.34 22.04
CA ALA A 284 9.70 3.56 21.32
C ALA A 284 9.89 4.17 19.92
N GLU A 285 10.94 4.96 19.71
CA GLU A 285 11.33 5.55 18.44
C GLU A 285 12.13 4.61 17.53
N ASP A 286 12.76 3.55 18.09
CA ASP A 286 13.49 2.56 17.34
C ASP A 286 12.50 1.65 16.57
N VAL A 287 12.92 1.16 15.41
CA VAL A 287 12.09 0.26 14.61
C VAL A 287 12.85 -1.04 14.36
N VAL A 288 12.18 -2.17 14.60
CA VAL A 288 12.74 -3.49 14.37
C VAL A 288 11.95 -4.22 13.30
N GLY A 289 12.65 -4.75 12.30
CA GLY A 289 12.08 -5.48 11.18
C GLY A 289 12.68 -6.88 11.02
N ARG A 290 11.90 -7.83 10.53
CA ARG A 290 12.39 -9.12 10.04
C ARG A 290 12.79 -8.94 8.58
N TYR A 291 14.10 -9.05 8.31
CA TYR A 291 14.65 -8.76 6.99
C TYR A 291 14.74 -10.01 6.10
N GLY A 292 15.05 -11.16 6.71
CA GLY A 292 15.12 -12.47 6.08
C GLY A 292 14.58 -13.57 6.99
N GLY A 293 14.94 -14.81 6.71
CA GLY A 293 14.51 -15.97 7.51
C GLY A 293 14.93 -15.87 8.98
N GLU A 294 16.22 -15.61 9.22
CA GLU A 294 16.88 -15.49 10.52
C GLU A 294 17.53 -14.09 10.72
N GLU A 295 17.29 -13.18 9.77
CA GLU A 295 17.86 -11.86 9.74
C GLU A 295 16.87 -10.83 10.31
N VAL A 296 17.38 -9.99 11.21
CA VAL A 296 16.67 -8.89 11.84
C VAL A 296 17.38 -7.59 11.53
N ILE A 297 16.65 -6.55 11.19
CA ILE A 297 17.17 -5.20 10.97
C ILE A 297 16.62 -4.25 12.02
N VAL A 298 17.47 -3.35 12.51
CA VAL A 298 17.09 -2.34 13.51
C VAL A 298 17.45 -0.96 13.01
N MET A 299 16.49 -0.03 13.08
CA MET A 299 16.68 1.39 12.79
C MET A 299 16.68 2.16 14.10
N LEU A 300 17.68 3.02 14.27
CA LEU A 300 18.01 3.75 15.51
C LEU A 300 18.09 5.26 15.23
N PRO A 301 16.97 5.98 15.20
CA PRO A 301 16.97 7.42 15.01
C PRO A 301 17.70 8.17 16.13
N GLY A 302 18.45 9.22 15.79
CA GLY A 302 19.16 10.06 16.74
C GLY A 302 20.42 9.42 17.38
N LEU A 303 20.86 8.25 16.87
CA LEU A 303 22.09 7.61 17.34
C LEU A 303 23.21 7.71 16.29
N ASP A 304 24.37 8.15 16.75
CA ASP A 304 25.65 8.06 16.04
C ASP A 304 26.19 6.62 16.03
N LEU A 305 27.22 6.38 15.23
CA LEU A 305 27.79 5.05 15.04
C LEU A 305 28.26 4.42 16.35
N ALA A 306 28.93 5.20 17.22
CA ALA A 306 29.48 4.71 18.48
C ALA A 306 28.39 4.26 19.46
N ARG A 307 27.36 5.10 19.66
CA ARG A 307 26.24 4.78 20.54
C ARG A 307 25.36 3.66 19.99
N ALA A 308 25.19 3.60 18.67
CA ALA A 308 24.49 2.50 18.01
C ALA A 308 25.23 1.17 18.21
N THR A 309 26.57 1.17 18.05
CA THR A 309 27.42 0.00 18.27
C THR A 309 27.34 -0.51 19.72
N GLU A 310 27.43 0.39 20.72
CA GLU A 310 27.28 0.03 22.12
C GLU A 310 25.90 -0.59 22.41
N ARG A 311 24.84 -0.03 21.83
CA ARG A 311 23.50 -0.56 21.99
C ARG A 311 23.34 -1.93 21.35
N MET A 312 23.86 -2.13 20.16
CA MET A 312 23.83 -3.42 19.47
C MET A 312 24.64 -4.49 20.20
N ASP A 313 25.75 -4.12 20.87
CA ASP A 313 26.47 -5.09 21.68
C ASP A 313 25.68 -5.56 22.92
N ARG A 314 24.91 -4.66 23.55
CA ARG A 314 23.99 -5.04 24.62
C ARG A 314 22.89 -6.01 24.11
N ILE A 315 22.36 -5.76 22.91
CA ILE A 315 21.37 -6.65 22.28
C ILE A 315 22.01 -8.01 21.96
N ARG A 316 23.25 -8.04 21.44
CA ARG A 316 23.99 -9.28 21.18
C ARG A 316 24.16 -10.11 22.45
N LEU A 317 24.56 -9.49 23.56
CA LEU A 317 24.68 -10.17 24.84
C LEU A 317 23.34 -10.72 25.31
N ALA A 318 22.27 -9.96 25.24
CA ALA A 318 20.94 -10.41 25.63
C ALA A 318 20.44 -11.58 24.76
N ILE A 319 20.74 -11.56 23.45
CA ILE A 319 20.42 -12.70 22.57
C ILE A 319 21.16 -13.95 23.00
N SER A 320 22.42 -13.86 23.40
CA SER A 320 23.20 -15.01 23.90
C SER A 320 22.65 -15.60 25.22
N GLU A 321 21.88 -14.81 25.95
CA GLU A 321 21.20 -15.24 27.18
C GLU A 321 19.77 -15.79 26.95
N VAL A 322 19.24 -15.71 25.71
CA VAL A 322 17.93 -16.24 25.38
C VAL A 322 17.93 -17.77 25.54
N HIS A 323 17.08 -18.26 26.39
CA HIS A 323 16.88 -19.68 26.62
C HIS A 323 15.44 -20.09 26.24
N VAL A 324 15.33 -21.06 25.37
CA VAL A 324 14.03 -21.66 25.03
C VAL A 324 13.90 -22.99 25.77
N PRO A 325 12.85 -23.18 26.57
CA PRO A 325 12.63 -24.48 27.23
C PRO A 325 12.34 -25.56 26.17
N LEU A 326 13.16 -26.62 26.18
CA LEU A 326 13.03 -27.75 25.25
C LEU A 326 12.35 -28.98 25.90
N ASP A 327 11.56 -28.76 26.92
CA ASP A 327 10.89 -29.82 27.64
C ASP A 327 10.02 -30.66 26.69
N GLY A 328 10.38 -31.93 26.51
CA GLY A 328 9.68 -32.90 25.64
C GLY A 328 10.13 -32.93 24.16
N VAL A 329 11.07 -32.09 23.71
CA VAL A 329 11.58 -32.07 22.31
C VAL A 329 12.89 -32.87 22.16
N ILE A 330 13.60 -33.13 23.26
CA ILE A 330 14.97 -33.68 23.26
C ILE A 330 15.04 -35.14 22.80
N ASP A 331 13.97 -35.90 22.86
CA ASP A 331 13.97 -37.35 22.55
C ASP A 331 14.26 -37.68 21.08
N ARG A 332 14.06 -36.72 20.18
CA ARG A 332 14.34 -36.87 18.71
C ARG A 332 15.73 -36.43 18.30
N ALA A 333 16.37 -35.56 19.05
CA ALA A 333 17.66 -34.92 18.72
C ALA A 333 18.88 -35.77 19.18
N ALA A 334 18.69 -36.78 20.01
CA ALA A 334 19.76 -37.58 20.60
C ALA A 334 20.59 -38.43 19.61
N ARG A 335 20.34 -38.36 18.32
CA ARG A 335 21.01 -39.22 17.30
C ARG A 335 22.14 -38.54 16.48
N LYS A 336 22.57 -37.34 16.77
CA LYS A 336 23.68 -36.66 16.07
C LYS A 336 24.71 -36.02 17.03
N PRO A 337 26.02 -36.02 16.66
CA PRO A 337 27.09 -35.61 17.55
C PRO A 337 27.12 -34.10 17.88
N PRO A 338 27.77 -33.75 19.04
CA PRO A 338 27.48 -32.54 19.82
C PRO A 338 28.57 -31.48 19.71
N ASP A 339 28.99 -30.81 18.77
CA ASP A 339 30.19 -29.99 18.91
C ASP A 339 30.07 -28.48 18.74
N LEU A 340 28.88 -27.96 18.38
CA LEU A 340 28.71 -26.52 18.14
C LEU A 340 27.90 -25.73 19.19
N PHE A 341 27.19 -26.43 20.13
CA PHE A 341 26.22 -25.77 21.02
C PHE A 341 26.42 -26.12 22.52
N GLY A 342 27.65 -26.43 22.93
CA GLY A 342 28.01 -26.72 24.35
C GLY A 342 27.86 -28.19 24.74
N ASP A 343 28.69 -28.61 25.70
CA ASP A 343 28.77 -29.98 26.20
C ASP A 343 27.54 -30.35 27.05
N SER A 344 26.74 -31.26 26.52
CA SER A 344 25.47 -31.72 27.16
C SER A 344 25.69 -32.71 28.31
N ARG A 345 26.87 -32.81 28.92
CA ARG A 345 27.19 -33.80 29.97
C ARG A 345 26.81 -33.41 31.39
N THR A 346 26.37 -32.17 31.64
CA THR A 346 26.17 -31.66 33.01
C THR A 346 24.85 -30.91 33.26
N GLY A 347 23.78 -31.16 32.48
CA GLY A 347 22.48 -30.52 32.74
C GLY A 347 21.51 -30.57 31.56
N PRO A 348 20.24 -30.15 31.72
CA PRO A 348 19.33 -30.07 30.60
C PRO A 348 19.95 -29.16 29.50
N ALA A 349 20.07 -29.72 28.29
CA ALA A 349 20.65 -29.05 27.16
C ALA A 349 19.95 -27.68 26.94
N ARG A 350 20.67 -26.59 27.17
CA ARG A 350 20.20 -25.20 26.92
C ARG A 350 20.97 -24.66 25.74
N PRO A 351 20.53 -24.87 24.51
CA PRO A 351 21.23 -24.32 23.36
C PRO A 351 21.15 -22.80 23.43
N ALA A 352 22.29 -22.17 23.64
CA ALA A 352 22.45 -20.73 23.47
C ALA A 352 22.85 -20.45 22.02
N LEU A 353 22.12 -19.60 21.36
CA LEU A 353 22.48 -19.06 20.04
C LEU A 353 23.16 -17.72 20.22
N THR A 354 24.22 -17.49 19.46
CA THR A 354 24.84 -16.17 19.34
C THR A 354 24.35 -15.47 18.08
N CYS A 355 24.64 -14.18 17.94
CA CYS A 355 24.39 -13.44 16.73
C CYS A 355 25.58 -12.59 16.31
N SER A 356 25.71 -12.38 15.02
CA SER A 356 26.63 -11.43 14.42
C SER A 356 25.86 -10.17 14.02
N ILE A 357 26.47 -9.00 14.15
CA ILE A 357 25.81 -7.71 13.91
C ILE A 357 26.75 -6.79 13.11
N GLY A 358 26.20 -6.19 12.05
CA GLY A 358 26.84 -5.09 11.34
C GLY A 358 26.09 -3.79 11.58
N VAL A 359 26.79 -2.69 11.90
CA VAL A 359 26.18 -1.39 12.20
C VAL A 359 26.71 -0.33 11.24
N ALA A 360 25.82 0.46 10.66
CA ALA A 360 26.13 1.63 9.83
C ALA A 360 25.36 2.86 10.32
N SER A 361 25.89 4.06 10.09
CA SER A 361 25.29 5.31 10.55
C SER A 361 25.48 6.44 9.54
N TRP A 362 24.46 7.24 9.36
CA TRP A 362 24.52 8.53 8.68
C TRP A 362 24.67 9.64 9.74
N PRO A 363 25.54 10.64 9.55
CA PRO A 363 26.33 10.94 8.34
C PRO A 363 27.68 10.24 8.23
N GLU A 364 28.14 9.49 9.23
CA GLU A 364 29.51 8.95 9.32
C GLU A 364 29.90 8.09 8.12
N ASP A 365 28.95 7.28 7.61
CA ASP A 365 29.16 6.41 6.45
C ASP A 365 28.87 7.10 5.12
N SER A 366 28.61 8.42 5.12
CA SER A 366 28.39 9.24 3.92
C SER A 366 27.38 8.66 2.91
N ALA A 367 26.41 7.90 3.38
CA ALA A 367 25.41 7.26 2.54
C ALA A 367 24.53 8.32 1.84
N GLU A 368 24.38 8.23 0.52
CA GLU A 368 23.54 9.13 -0.25
C GLU A 368 22.05 8.71 -0.23
N ALA A 369 21.77 7.45 0.05
CA ALA A 369 20.43 6.87 0.13
C ALA A 369 20.37 5.84 1.27
N HIS A 370 19.15 5.59 1.77
CA HIS A 370 18.93 4.61 2.85
C HIS A 370 19.36 3.19 2.48
N GLN A 371 19.28 2.82 1.19
CA GLN A 371 19.73 1.52 0.69
C GLN A 371 21.25 1.35 0.86
N ALA A 372 22.02 2.41 0.64
CA ALA A 372 23.47 2.39 0.85
C ALA A 372 23.81 2.16 2.33
N LEU A 373 23.03 2.75 3.25
CA LEU A 373 23.20 2.54 4.68
C LEU A 373 22.93 1.08 5.08
N VAL A 374 21.87 0.47 4.53
CA VAL A 374 21.56 -0.96 4.73
C VAL A 374 22.67 -1.84 4.17
N TYR A 375 23.17 -1.52 2.98
CA TYR A 375 24.28 -2.25 2.37
C TYR A 375 25.57 -2.20 3.21
N CYS A 376 25.89 -1.04 3.79
CA CYS A 376 27.03 -0.91 4.71
C CYS A 376 26.85 -1.79 5.95
N ALA A 377 25.66 -1.80 6.53
CA ALA A 377 25.36 -2.66 7.68
C ALA A 377 25.49 -4.15 7.33
N ASP A 378 25.00 -4.58 6.16
CA ASP A 378 25.08 -5.96 5.67
C ASP A 378 26.55 -6.38 5.42
N SER A 379 27.35 -5.53 4.75
CA SER A 379 28.77 -5.76 4.52
C SER A 379 29.54 -5.96 5.85
N ARG A 380 29.23 -5.16 6.86
CA ARG A 380 29.82 -5.28 8.21
C ARG A 380 29.33 -6.53 8.95
N LEU A 381 28.10 -6.96 8.71
CA LEU A 381 27.61 -8.25 9.20
C LEU A 381 28.40 -9.41 8.62
N LEU A 382 28.69 -9.37 7.30
CA LEU A 382 29.55 -10.38 6.66
C LEU A 382 30.96 -10.39 7.28
N SER A 383 31.53 -9.22 7.57
CA SER A 383 32.80 -9.10 8.27
C SER A 383 32.72 -9.71 9.68
N ALA A 384 31.68 -9.43 10.46
CA ALA A 384 31.42 -10.03 11.76
C ALA A 384 31.38 -11.56 11.71
N LYS A 385 30.73 -12.12 10.69
CA LYS A 385 30.67 -13.58 10.45
C LYS A 385 32.04 -14.17 10.10
N SER A 386 32.83 -13.49 9.27
CA SER A 386 34.16 -13.96 8.84
C SER A 386 35.19 -13.88 9.92
N GLU A 387 35.11 -12.88 10.82
CA GLU A 387 36.04 -12.65 11.92
C GLU A 387 35.83 -13.55 13.16
N GLY A 388 34.91 -14.50 13.08
CA GLY A 388 34.67 -15.48 14.15
C GLY A 388 33.33 -15.37 14.86
N ARG A 389 32.40 -14.60 14.29
CA ARG A 389 30.99 -14.47 14.76
C ARG A 389 30.87 -13.87 16.18
N ASN A 390 29.65 -13.87 16.72
CA ASN A 390 29.30 -13.40 18.06
C ASN A 390 29.90 -12.03 18.38
N ARG A 391 29.77 -11.07 17.47
CA ARG A 391 30.35 -9.72 17.60
C ARG A 391 29.56 -8.66 16.85
N VAL A 392 29.86 -7.41 17.18
CA VAL A 392 29.39 -6.24 16.46
C VAL A 392 30.55 -5.64 15.67
N VAL A 393 30.34 -5.37 14.39
CA VAL A 393 31.29 -4.68 13.52
C VAL A 393 30.67 -3.38 13.02
N SER A 394 31.42 -2.27 13.22
CA SER A 394 31.01 -0.93 12.79
C SER A 394 32.05 -0.18 11.98
N SER A 395 33.30 -0.71 11.90
CA SER A 395 34.46 -0.01 11.34
C SER A 395 35.07 -0.63 10.07
N ALA A 396 34.52 -1.75 9.57
CA ALA A 396 34.97 -2.32 8.30
C ALA A 396 34.49 -1.43 7.14
N GLY A 397 35.38 -1.12 6.17
CA GLY A 397 35.12 -0.19 5.09
C GLY A 397 33.91 -0.60 4.26
N CYS A 398 32.98 0.33 4.09
CA CYS A 398 32.05 0.32 2.98
C CYS A 398 32.90 0.61 1.72
N THR A 399 33.13 -0.37 0.85
CA THR A 399 33.91 -0.12 -0.37
C THR A 399 33.10 0.82 -1.28
N ASP A 400 33.73 1.90 -1.73
CA ASP A 400 33.17 2.96 -2.58
C ASP A 400 32.56 2.47 -3.92
N GLU A 401 32.72 1.20 -4.25
CA GLU A 401 32.31 0.60 -5.52
C GLU A 401 30.78 0.52 -5.72
N PHE A 402 29.99 0.62 -4.65
CA PHE A 402 28.53 0.54 -4.72
C PHE A 402 27.76 1.82 -4.33
N VAL A 403 28.46 2.85 -3.85
CA VAL A 403 27.86 4.19 -3.65
C VAL A 403 27.41 4.78 -4.98
N SER A 404 28.05 4.38 -6.11
CA SER A 404 27.73 4.84 -7.46
C SER A 404 26.65 4.02 -8.20
N LEU A 405 26.20 2.87 -7.70
CA LEU A 405 25.18 2.01 -8.34
C LEU A 405 23.73 2.29 -7.89
N GLY A 406 23.51 3.27 -7.03
CA GLY A 406 22.19 3.70 -6.55
C GLY A 406 21.33 4.49 -7.57
N VAL A 407 21.76 4.60 -8.83
CA VAL A 407 21.06 5.39 -9.88
C VAL A 407 20.71 4.53 -11.10
N ALA A 408 20.46 3.25 -10.98
CA ALA A 408 19.91 2.47 -12.09
C ALA A 408 19.07 1.30 -11.56
N ASN A 409 17.78 1.54 -11.33
CA ASN A 409 16.61 0.74 -11.76
C ASN A 409 15.34 1.21 -11.07
#